data_64ad84cc594902afe8e89a0be8b555b4
#
_entry.id   64ad84cc594902afe8e89a0be8b555b4
#
_cell.length_a   1.000
_cell.length_b   1.000
_cell.length_c   1.000
_cell.angle_alpha   90.00
_cell.angle_beta   90.00
_cell.angle_gamma   90.00
#
_symmetry.space_group_name_H-M   'P 1'
#
loop_
_entity.id
_entity.type
_entity.pdbx_description
1 polymer ?
#
loop_
_entity_poly.entity_id
_entity_poly.type
_entity_poly.pdbx_seq_one_letter_code
_entity_poly.pdbx_strand_id
1 'polypeptide(L)'
;VEVKDIEKLITDAIELDEIHVAFDGSQCKIIAVADFLGDLSRVKKQQTIYAPLTQVINDGLIHAVSIKTFTTSVWQREKMFNLPL
;
A
#
# COMPACT_ATOMS: atom_id res chain seq x y z
N VAL A 1 -3.72 15.22 4.88
CA VAL A 1 -3.71 14.24 3.79
C VAL A 1 -4.90 13.29 3.93
N GLU A 2 -5.50 12.93 2.83
CA GLU A 2 -6.65 12.04 2.79
C GLU A 2 -6.31 10.74 2.08
N VAL A 3 -7.21 9.75 2.15
CA VAL A 3 -7.05 8.45 1.47
C VAL A 3 -6.74 8.63 -0.01
N LYS A 4 -7.46 9.51 -0.70
CA LYS A 4 -7.24 9.77 -2.13
C LYS A 4 -5.83 10.28 -2.42
N ASP A 5 -5.29 11.10 -1.54
CA ASP A 5 -3.94 11.64 -1.69
C ASP A 5 -2.90 10.53 -1.57
N ILE A 6 -3.11 9.64 -0.61
CA ILE A 6 -2.21 8.50 -0.37
C ILE A 6 -2.25 7.54 -1.58
N GLU A 7 -3.44 7.22 -2.05
CA GLU A 7 -3.61 6.37 -3.24
C GLU A 7 -2.90 6.97 -4.45
N LYS A 8 -3.08 8.27 -4.67
CA LYS A 8 -2.48 8.97 -5.81
C LYS A 8 -0.95 8.95 -5.74
N LEU A 9 -0.38 9.20 -4.57
CA LEU A 9 1.08 9.15 -4.38
C LEU A 9 1.64 7.78 -4.79
N ILE A 10 0.96 6.73 -4.42
CA ILE A 10 1.40 5.37 -4.71
C ILE A 10 1.18 5.03 -6.19
N THR A 11 0.00 5.29 -6.72
CA THR A 11 -0.35 4.91 -8.10
C THR A 11 0.38 5.75 -9.14
N ASP A 12 0.76 6.98 -8.82
CA ASP A 12 1.59 7.80 -9.71
C ASP A 12 3.03 7.27 -9.81
N ALA A 13 3.51 6.60 -8.76
CA ALA A 13 4.88 6.08 -8.71
C ALA A 13 4.99 4.62 -9.13
N ILE A 14 3.94 3.84 -8.96
CA ILE A 14 3.98 2.38 -9.13
C ILE A 14 2.73 1.93 -9.86
N GLU A 15 2.91 1.09 -10.87
CA GLU A 15 1.78 0.48 -11.57
C GLU A 15 1.26 -0.71 -10.77
N LEU A 16 0.03 -0.60 -10.28
CA LEU A 16 -0.63 -1.63 -9.50
C LEU A 16 -1.95 -2.04 -10.17
N ASP A 17 -2.32 -3.31 -10.01
CA ASP A 17 -3.62 -3.79 -10.48
C ASP A 17 -4.73 -3.35 -9.56
N GLU A 18 -4.44 -3.27 -8.27
CA GLU A 18 -5.42 -2.89 -7.26
C GLU A 18 -4.72 -2.27 -6.06
N ILE A 19 -5.36 -1.31 -5.44
CA ILE A 19 -4.87 -0.69 -4.20
C ILE A 19 -6.05 -0.43 -3.26
N HIS A 20 -5.85 -0.69 -1.98
CA HIS A 20 -6.81 -0.37 -0.93
C HIS A 20 -6.08 0.38 0.17
N VAL A 21 -6.63 1.51 0.59
CA VAL A 21 -6.05 2.36 1.62
C VAL A 21 -7.10 2.71 2.66
N ALA A 22 -6.74 2.57 3.93
CA ALA A 22 -7.53 3.08 5.04
C ALA A 22 -6.63 3.98 5.89
N PHE A 23 -7.15 5.12 6.32
CA PHE A 23 -6.38 6.10 7.07
C PHE A 23 -7.29 6.75 8.11
N ASP A 24 -6.87 6.73 9.37
CA ASP A 24 -7.65 7.27 10.50
C ASP A 24 -7.14 8.63 10.99
N GLY A 25 -6.26 9.27 10.24
CA GLY A 25 -5.62 10.53 10.63
C GLY A 25 -4.25 10.34 11.28
N SER A 26 -3.90 9.13 11.64
CA SER A 26 -2.62 8.78 12.26
C SER A 26 -2.03 7.52 11.64
N GLN A 27 -2.79 6.44 11.60
CA GLN A 27 -2.35 5.15 11.07
C GLN A 27 -2.91 4.90 9.69
N CYS A 28 -2.07 4.43 8.80
CA CYS A 28 -2.43 4.12 7.42
C CYS A 28 -2.25 2.62 7.18
N LYS A 29 -3.28 1.99 6.60
CA LYS A 29 -3.22 0.58 6.19
C LYS A 29 -3.32 0.54 4.67
N ILE A 30 -2.41 -0.19 4.04
CA ILE A 30 -2.32 -0.27 2.58
C ILE A 30 -2.29 -1.72 2.15
N ILE A 31 -3.09 -2.04 1.13
CA ILE A 31 -3.02 -3.31 0.41
C ILE A 31 -2.67 -2.97 -1.03
N ALA A 32 -1.56 -3.51 -1.52
CA ALA A 32 -1.10 -3.33 -2.89
C ALA A 32 -1.10 -4.67 -3.62
N VAL A 33 -1.72 -4.71 -4.79
CA VAL A 33 -1.87 -5.93 -5.59
C VAL A 33 -1.22 -5.73 -6.96
N ALA A 34 -0.21 -6.52 -7.26
CA ALA A 34 0.42 -6.56 -8.57
C ALA A 34 1.31 -7.79 -8.68
N ASP A 35 1.38 -8.39 -9.86
CA ASP A 35 2.14 -9.63 -10.06
C ASP A 35 3.64 -9.44 -9.89
N PHE A 36 4.20 -8.28 -10.28
CA PHE A 36 5.63 -8.05 -10.13
C PHE A 36 6.08 -8.08 -8.66
N LEU A 37 5.17 -7.80 -7.73
CA LEU A 37 5.48 -7.85 -6.29
C LEU A 37 5.87 -9.26 -5.84
N GLY A 38 5.37 -10.30 -6.52
CA GLY A 38 5.72 -11.68 -6.23
C GLY A 38 7.19 -12.02 -6.48
N ASP A 39 7.87 -11.23 -7.32
CA ASP A 39 9.28 -11.44 -7.66
C ASP A 39 10.24 -10.71 -6.71
N LEU A 40 9.71 -9.93 -5.81
CA LEU A 40 10.50 -9.13 -4.87
C LEU A 40 10.66 -9.83 -3.53
N SER A 41 11.78 -9.57 -2.86
CA SER A 41 11.96 -10.00 -1.47
C SER A 41 10.96 -9.26 -0.57
N ARG A 42 10.75 -9.78 0.64
CA ARG A 42 9.87 -9.17 1.62
C ARG A 42 10.23 -7.72 1.89
N VAL A 43 11.52 -7.45 2.07
CA VAL A 43 12.02 -6.10 2.32
C VAL A 43 11.77 -5.19 1.12
N LYS A 44 12.03 -5.68 -0.08
CA LYS A 44 11.83 -4.90 -1.31
C LYS A 44 10.37 -4.56 -1.54
N LYS A 45 9.45 -5.47 -1.26
CA LYS A 45 8.01 -5.21 -1.33
C LYS A 45 7.63 -4.02 -0.44
N GLN A 46 8.07 -4.05 0.81
CA GLN A 46 7.80 -2.98 1.77
C GLN A 46 8.39 -1.65 1.30
N GLN A 47 9.66 -1.65 0.89
CA GLN A 47 10.35 -0.46 0.43
C GLN A 47 9.68 0.15 -0.80
N THR A 48 9.25 -0.69 -1.74
CA THR A 48 8.62 -0.25 -2.98
C THR A 48 7.34 0.54 -2.71
N ILE A 49 6.50 0.04 -1.82
CA ILE A 49 5.24 0.71 -1.50
C ILE A 49 5.45 1.89 -0.55
N TYR A 50 6.42 1.81 0.35
CA TYR A 50 6.72 2.86 1.32
C TYR A 50 7.35 4.10 0.66
N ALA A 51 8.22 3.90 -0.33
CA ALA A 51 9.01 4.98 -0.93
C ALA A 51 8.18 6.21 -1.37
N PRO A 52 7.04 6.04 -2.07
CA PRO A 52 6.23 7.20 -2.46
C PRO A 52 5.63 7.99 -1.29
N LEU A 53 5.61 7.41 -0.09
CA LEU A 53 5.02 8.02 1.10
C LEU A 53 6.04 8.70 2.00
N THR A 54 7.33 8.62 1.66
CA THR A 54 8.42 9.10 2.52
C THR A 54 8.22 10.56 2.92
N GLN A 55 7.83 11.42 1.99
CA GLN A 55 7.67 12.85 2.26
C GLN A 55 6.54 13.12 3.26
N VAL A 56 5.38 12.52 3.07
CA VAL A 56 4.23 12.74 3.97
C VAL A 56 4.48 12.13 5.35
N ILE A 57 5.26 11.06 5.43
CA ILE A 57 5.67 10.49 6.70
C ILE A 57 6.65 11.41 7.42
N ASN A 58 7.65 11.94 6.71
CA ASN A 58 8.61 12.88 7.26
C ASN A 58 7.96 14.18 7.71
N ASP A 59 6.90 14.60 7.02
CA ASP A 59 6.14 15.80 7.38
C ASP A 59 5.19 15.58 8.56
N GLY A 60 5.14 14.36 9.09
CA GLY A 60 4.29 14.05 10.23
C GLY A 60 2.81 13.89 9.92
N LEU A 61 2.45 13.76 8.65
CA LEU A 61 1.05 13.61 8.22
C LEU A 61 0.55 12.18 8.40
N ILE A 62 1.45 11.21 8.40
CA ILE A 62 1.17 9.81 8.66
C ILE A 62 2.16 9.33 9.71
N HIS A 63 1.68 8.76 10.80
CA HIS A 63 2.54 8.34 11.92
C HIS A 63 2.90 6.86 11.87
N ALA A 64 2.03 6.02 11.34
CA ALA A 64 2.28 4.59 11.22
C ALA A 64 1.71 4.06 9.92
N VAL A 65 2.44 3.17 9.26
CA VAL A 65 2.02 2.56 7.98
C VAL A 65 2.14 1.04 8.08
N SER A 66 1.06 0.36 7.73
CA SER A 66 1.02 -1.08 7.60
C SER A 66 0.80 -1.42 6.12
N ILE A 67 1.67 -2.23 5.55
CA ILE A 67 1.63 -2.57 4.13
C ILE A 67 1.51 -4.06 3.96
N LYS A 68 0.50 -4.49 3.20
CA LYS A 68 0.35 -5.88 2.74
C LYS A 68 0.42 -5.89 1.22
N THR A 69 1.11 -6.87 0.66
CA THR A 69 1.27 -7.01 -0.78
C THR A 69 0.79 -8.39 -1.22
N PHE A 70 0.19 -8.44 -2.39
CA PHE A 70 -0.33 -9.67 -2.97
C PHE A 70 -0.07 -9.69 -4.47
N THR A 71 0.16 -10.89 -5.02
CA THR A 71 -0.01 -11.11 -6.46
C THR A 71 -1.51 -11.19 -6.75
N THR A 72 -1.90 -11.04 -8.01
CA THR A 72 -3.33 -11.07 -8.37
C THR A 72 -3.99 -12.39 -8.01
N SER A 73 -3.31 -13.52 -8.22
CA SER A 73 -3.88 -14.85 -7.92
C SER A 73 -4.06 -15.05 -6.41
N VAL A 74 -3.08 -14.65 -5.61
CA VAL A 74 -3.19 -14.75 -4.15
C VAL A 74 -4.28 -13.82 -3.63
N TRP A 75 -4.38 -12.60 -4.18
CA TRP A 75 -5.41 -11.65 -3.78
C TRP A 75 -6.82 -12.18 -4.00
N GLN A 76 -7.07 -12.86 -5.12
CA GLN A 76 -8.39 -13.45 -5.38
C GLN A 76 -8.81 -14.44 -4.29
N ARG A 77 -7.85 -15.14 -3.67
CA ARG A 77 -8.13 -16.06 -2.57
C ARG A 77 -8.22 -15.39 -1.21
N GLU A 78 -7.45 -14.31 -1.00
CA GLU A 78 -7.27 -13.71 0.32
C GLU A 78 -8.12 -12.46 0.56
N LYS A 79 -8.70 -11.87 -0.49
CA LYS A 79 -9.36 -10.57 -0.35
C LYS A 79 -10.50 -10.57 0.66
N MET A 80 -11.27 -11.65 0.76
CA MET A 80 -12.37 -11.72 1.71
C MET A 80 -11.92 -11.74 3.17
N PHE A 81 -10.65 -12.11 3.43
CA PHE A 81 -10.08 -12.09 4.77
C PHE A 81 -9.43 -10.75 5.12
N ASN A 82 -9.24 -9.88 4.13
CA ASN A 82 -8.53 -8.62 4.29
C ASN A 82 -9.38 -7.38 4.07
N LEU A 83 -10.57 -7.53 3.50
CA LEU A 83 -11.51 -6.44 3.27
C LEU A 83 -12.76 -6.61 4.11
N PRO A 84 -13.38 -5.48 4.56
CA PRO A 84 -12.81 -4.13 4.49
C PRO A 84 -11.59 -3.97 5.41
N LEU A 85 -10.77 -3.00 5.09
CA LEU A 85 -9.58 -2.68 5.88
C LEU A 85 -9.92 -2.19 7.29
#